data_102a8a50b9977f17f0b032b270ce7bb0
#
_entry.id   102a8a50b9977f17f0b032b270ce7bb0
#
_cell.length_a   1.000
_cell.length_b   1.000
_cell.length_c   1.000
_cell.angle_alpha   90.00
_cell.angle_beta   90.00
_cell.angle_gamma   90.00
#
_symmetry.space_group_name_H-M   'P 1'
#
loop_
_entity.id
_entity.type
_entity.pdbx_description
1 polymer ?
#
loop_
_entity_poly.entity_id
_entity_poly.type
_entity_poly.pdbx_seq_one_letter_code
_entity_poly.pdbx_strand_id
1 'polypeptide(L)'
;MNDTTVNPVTGYTLTFLGATDELFRFRELAQSGAPAPALHVHPFQEERFQIIRGTVAFVMGGQTVVCQSGESVAVPAGIAHTFQNTGDGEAEMFGEYRPGLPEMSRRFHEVYFALARAGLTDEKGMPVIWQIAMEMPLVSDHVRLASPPWPVQRAVLAMLRPIARLMGYRPFDVGRSVTAAGVVPGSSSSS
;
A
#
# COMPACT_ATOMS: atom_id res chain seq x y z
N MET A 1 19.51 10.01 -4.06
CA MET A 1 18.62 9.83 -5.23
C MET A 1 17.23 9.58 -4.71
N ASN A 2 16.22 10.28 -5.23
CA ASN A 2 14.82 10.00 -4.88
C ASN A 2 14.39 8.74 -5.61
N ASP A 3 14.10 7.67 -4.87
CA ASP A 3 13.65 6.41 -5.45
C ASP A 3 12.18 6.54 -5.84
N THR A 4 11.89 6.47 -7.13
CA THR A 4 10.53 6.51 -7.67
C THR A 4 10.10 5.11 -8.11
N THR A 5 8.89 4.72 -7.77
CA THR A 5 8.29 3.45 -8.16
C THR A 5 6.90 3.67 -8.73
N VAL A 6 6.51 2.83 -9.71
CA VAL A 6 5.20 2.89 -10.37
C VAL A 6 4.47 1.58 -10.14
N ASN A 7 3.17 1.67 -9.83
CA ASN A 7 2.27 0.54 -9.81
C ASN A 7 1.59 0.43 -11.18
N PRO A 8 1.90 -0.60 -11.99
CA PRO A 8 1.37 -0.72 -13.35
C PRO A 8 -0.12 -1.09 -13.38
N VAL A 9 -0.68 -1.55 -12.27
CA VAL A 9 -2.09 -1.95 -12.17
C VAL A 9 -2.97 -0.76 -11.83
N THR A 10 -2.57 0.03 -10.83
CA THR A 10 -3.37 1.15 -10.33
C THR A 10 -2.98 2.50 -10.95
N GLY A 11 -1.81 2.58 -11.59
CA GLY A 11 -1.27 3.83 -12.15
C GLY A 11 -0.68 4.78 -11.12
N TYR A 12 -0.67 4.43 -9.84
CA TYR A 12 -0.01 5.26 -8.81
C TYR A 12 1.50 5.29 -9.02
N THR A 13 2.07 6.48 -8.82
CA THR A 13 3.53 6.67 -8.80
C THR A 13 3.92 7.23 -7.45
N LEU A 14 4.89 6.62 -6.78
CA LEU A 14 5.37 7.05 -5.48
C LEU A 14 6.86 7.36 -5.56
N THR A 15 7.26 8.51 -5.00
CA THR A 15 8.64 8.93 -4.85
C THR A 15 8.96 9.12 -3.38
N PHE A 16 9.94 8.38 -2.86
CA PHE A 16 10.42 8.54 -1.49
C PHE A 16 11.22 9.85 -1.36
N LEU A 17 10.88 10.66 -0.35
CA LEU A 17 11.51 11.97 -0.12
C LEU A 17 12.42 11.98 1.10
N GLY A 18 12.21 11.07 2.05
CA GLY A 18 13.02 10.94 3.25
C GLY A 18 12.30 10.19 4.36
N ALA A 19 13.09 9.63 5.28
CA ALA A 19 12.57 8.88 6.41
C ALA A 19 13.47 9.02 7.64
N THR A 20 12.84 9.29 8.78
CA THR A 20 13.40 9.23 10.14
C THR A 20 12.40 8.49 11.03
N ASP A 21 12.74 8.23 12.29
CA ASP A 21 11.80 7.63 13.24
C ASP A 21 10.57 8.53 13.50
N GLU A 22 10.74 9.85 13.40
CA GLU A 22 9.66 10.82 13.63
C GLU A 22 8.80 11.07 12.39
N LEU A 23 9.37 10.90 11.19
CA LEU A 23 8.72 11.32 9.94
C LEU A 23 9.14 10.47 8.75
N PHE A 24 8.15 9.95 8.03
CA PHE A 24 8.33 9.36 6.70
C PHE A 24 7.61 10.23 5.67
N ARG A 25 8.28 10.61 4.58
CA ARG A 25 7.74 11.50 3.55
C ARG A 25 7.82 10.87 2.17
N PHE A 26 6.75 11.08 1.40
CA PHE A 26 6.68 10.65 0.02
C PHE A 26 5.89 11.65 -0.83
N ARG A 27 6.08 11.57 -2.13
CA ARG A 27 5.26 12.23 -3.13
C ARG A 27 4.50 11.16 -3.89
N GLU A 28 3.22 11.39 -4.09
CA GLU A 28 2.37 10.45 -4.81
C GLU A 28 1.65 11.14 -5.96
N LEU A 29 1.60 10.44 -7.11
CA LEU A 29 0.79 10.81 -8.25
C LEU A 29 -0.30 9.76 -8.43
N ALA A 30 -1.54 10.22 -8.57
CA ALA A 30 -2.71 9.39 -8.80
C ALA A 30 -3.39 9.78 -10.11
N GLN A 31 -3.44 8.86 -11.06
CA GLN A 31 -4.13 9.10 -12.33
C GLN A 31 -5.64 9.27 -12.13
N SER A 32 -6.30 10.01 -13.03
CA SER A 32 -7.77 10.07 -13.06
C SER A 32 -8.34 8.66 -13.27
N GLY A 33 -9.36 8.31 -12.49
CA GLY A 33 -9.98 6.98 -12.56
C GLY A 33 -9.17 5.86 -11.91
N ALA A 34 -8.01 6.14 -11.30
CA ALA A 34 -7.24 5.15 -10.55
C ALA A 34 -8.11 4.54 -9.44
N PRO A 35 -8.04 3.20 -9.22
CA PRO A 35 -8.79 2.56 -8.15
C PRO A 35 -8.30 3.06 -6.80
N ALA A 36 -9.23 3.38 -5.89
CA ALA A 36 -8.89 3.74 -4.51
C ALA A 36 -8.10 2.61 -3.83
N PRO A 37 -7.09 2.91 -2.99
CA PRO A 37 -6.50 1.92 -2.11
C PRO A 37 -7.57 1.23 -1.25
N ALA A 38 -7.33 -0.02 -0.87
CA ALA A 38 -8.24 -0.70 0.06
C ALA A 38 -8.43 0.12 1.34
N LEU A 39 -9.63 0.11 1.90
CA LEU A 39 -9.91 0.77 3.18
C LEU A 39 -8.99 0.18 4.25
N HIS A 40 -8.16 1.02 4.86
CA HIS A 40 -7.08 0.61 5.76
C HIS A 40 -6.95 1.52 6.97
N VAL A 41 -6.09 1.12 7.89
CA VAL A 41 -5.83 1.82 9.16
C VAL A 41 -4.32 1.85 9.38
N HIS A 42 -3.78 3.01 9.72
CA HIS A 42 -2.47 3.14 10.35
C HIS A 42 -2.65 3.11 11.87
N PRO A 43 -2.32 2.00 12.56
CA PRO A 43 -2.71 1.85 13.96
C PRO A 43 -1.99 2.81 14.91
N PHE A 44 -0.79 3.25 14.55
CA PHE A 44 0.08 4.06 15.40
C PHE A 44 0.60 5.33 14.73
N GLN A 45 0.21 5.58 13.48
CA GLN A 45 0.70 6.72 12.70
C GLN A 45 -0.46 7.64 12.32
N GLU A 46 -0.27 8.95 12.49
CA GLU A 46 -1.05 9.94 11.79
C GLU A 46 -0.54 10.00 10.35
N GLU A 47 -1.45 10.01 9.39
CA GLU A 47 -1.12 10.23 7.98
C GLU A 47 -1.63 11.60 7.54
N ARG A 48 -0.77 12.38 6.91
CA ARG A 48 -1.10 13.72 6.39
C ARG A 48 -0.91 13.76 4.91
N PHE A 49 -1.81 14.45 4.23
CA PHE A 49 -1.68 14.75 2.81
C PHE A 49 -1.77 16.26 2.57
N GLN A 50 -0.91 16.75 1.70
CA GLN A 50 -0.99 18.09 1.13
C GLN A 50 -1.21 17.95 -0.38
N ILE A 51 -2.32 18.48 -0.89
CA ILE A 51 -2.64 18.41 -2.30
C ILE A 51 -1.88 19.52 -3.04
N ILE A 52 -1.03 19.12 -3.97
CA ILE A 52 -0.24 20.03 -4.79
C ILE A 52 -0.99 20.38 -6.08
N ARG A 53 -1.67 19.37 -6.65
CA ARG A 53 -2.44 19.52 -7.88
C ARG A 53 -3.59 18.52 -7.91
N GLY A 54 -4.72 18.90 -8.51
CA GLY A 54 -5.89 18.05 -8.69
C GLY A 54 -6.88 18.14 -7.55
N THR A 55 -7.80 17.17 -7.51
CA THR A 55 -8.86 17.06 -6.51
C THR A 55 -8.91 15.64 -5.98
N VAL A 56 -8.78 15.47 -4.68
CA VAL A 56 -8.75 14.17 -4.02
C VAL A 56 -9.83 14.10 -2.96
N ALA A 57 -10.65 13.06 -3.03
CA ALA A 57 -11.64 12.75 -2.00
C ALA A 57 -11.05 11.72 -1.03
N PHE A 58 -11.11 12.03 0.26
CA PHE A 58 -10.71 11.16 1.37
C PHE A 58 -11.96 10.67 2.09
N VAL A 59 -12.08 9.36 2.27
CA VAL A 59 -13.10 8.76 3.13
C VAL A 59 -12.42 8.37 4.45
N MET A 60 -12.81 9.02 5.55
CA MET A 60 -12.19 8.86 6.87
C MET A 60 -13.27 8.68 7.93
N GLY A 61 -13.23 7.56 8.67
CA GLY A 61 -14.25 7.29 9.71
C GLY A 61 -15.69 7.30 9.19
N GLY A 62 -15.90 7.00 7.90
CA GLY A 62 -17.20 7.01 7.23
C GLY A 62 -17.65 8.37 6.69
N GLN A 63 -16.84 9.42 6.85
CA GLN A 63 -17.10 10.75 6.28
C GLN A 63 -16.22 11.01 5.07
N THR A 64 -16.74 11.74 4.08
CA THR A 64 -15.96 12.15 2.91
C THR A 64 -15.52 13.60 3.03
N VAL A 65 -14.23 13.83 2.85
CA VAL A 65 -13.62 15.16 2.77
C VAL A 65 -12.97 15.29 1.41
N VAL A 66 -13.31 16.34 0.66
CA VAL A 66 -12.71 16.63 -0.64
C VAL A 66 -11.68 17.74 -0.48
N CYS A 67 -10.47 17.49 -0.92
CA CYS A 67 -9.37 18.47 -0.88
C CYS A 67 -8.93 18.81 -2.30
N GLN A 68 -8.67 20.11 -2.51
CA GLN A 68 -8.17 20.68 -3.76
C GLN A 68 -6.72 21.17 -3.61
N SER A 69 -6.12 21.58 -4.70
CA SER A 69 -4.76 22.15 -4.71
C SER A 69 -4.59 23.24 -3.64
N GLY A 70 -3.53 23.11 -2.83
CA GLY A 70 -3.22 23.97 -1.69
C GLY A 70 -3.80 23.52 -0.36
N GLU A 71 -4.79 22.65 -0.36
CA GLU A 71 -5.42 22.14 0.85
C GLU A 71 -4.69 20.92 1.44
N SER A 72 -4.93 20.68 2.71
CA SER A 72 -4.31 19.56 3.45
C SER A 72 -5.34 18.85 4.31
N VAL A 73 -5.12 17.57 4.52
CA VAL A 73 -5.92 16.73 5.41
C VAL A 73 -5.01 15.89 6.30
N ALA A 74 -5.44 15.63 7.52
CA ALA A 74 -4.78 14.71 8.44
C ALA A 74 -5.74 13.60 8.85
N VAL A 75 -5.26 12.37 8.77
CA VAL A 75 -5.95 11.17 9.23
C VAL A 75 -5.32 10.74 10.55
N PRO A 76 -6.02 10.87 11.68
CA PRO A 76 -5.48 10.43 12.96
C PRO A 76 -5.18 8.91 12.99
N ALA A 77 -4.22 8.52 13.81
CA ALA A 77 -3.94 7.11 14.06
C ALA A 77 -5.21 6.34 14.44
N GLY A 78 -5.35 5.13 13.91
CA GLY A 78 -6.48 4.26 14.20
C GLY A 78 -7.76 4.55 13.41
N ILE A 79 -7.82 5.59 12.60
CA ILE A 79 -8.99 5.91 11.78
C ILE A 79 -8.93 5.18 10.44
N ALA A 80 -9.99 4.41 10.14
CA ALA A 80 -10.13 3.74 8.85
C ALA A 80 -10.34 4.77 7.74
N HIS A 81 -9.53 4.67 6.68
CA HIS A 81 -9.57 5.62 5.58
C HIS A 81 -9.13 5.01 4.24
N THR A 82 -9.46 5.74 3.19
CA THR A 82 -9.00 5.57 1.82
C THR A 82 -9.10 6.90 1.09
N PHE A 83 -8.53 7.01 -0.09
CA PHE A 83 -8.62 8.20 -0.92
C PHE A 83 -8.77 7.86 -2.40
N GLN A 84 -9.23 8.82 -3.18
CA GLN A 84 -9.37 8.66 -4.63
C GLN A 84 -9.20 10.01 -5.33
N ASN A 85 -8.48 10.02 -6.44
CA ASN A 85 -8.49 11.16 -7.34
C ASN A 85 -9.87 11.27 -8.02
N THR A 86 -10.59 12.36 -7.72
CA THR A 86 -11.92 12.64 -8.27
C THR A 86 -11.92 13.75 -9.34
N GLY A 87 -10.72 14.25 -9.68
CA GLY A 87 -10.54 15.21 -10.77
C GLY A 87 -10.38 14.55 -12.14
N ASP A 88 -10.46 15.34 -13.20
CA ASP A 88 -10.33 14.88 -14.59
C ASP A 88 -8.87 14.62 -15.01
N GLY A 89 -7.90 15.12 -14.28
CA GLY A 89 -6.47 14.98 -14.52
C GLY A 89 -5.73 14.23 -13.44
N GLU A 90 -4.42 14.12 -13.57
CA GLU A 90 -3.55 13.55 -12.55
C GLU A 90 -3.56 14.41 -11.29
N ALA A 91 -3.77 13.79 -10.13
CA ALA A 91 -3.57 14.42 -8.84
C ALA A 91 -2.14 14.20 -8.34
N GLU A 92 -1.59 15.22 -7.67
CA GLU A 92 -0.27 15.20 -7.04
C GLU A 92 -0.42 15.59 -5.59
N MET A 93 0.18 14.78 -4.68
CA MET A 93 0.14 15.03 -3.26
C MET A 93 1.47 14.68 -2.58
N PHE A 94 1.80 15.40 -1.52
CA PHE A 94 2.78 14.98 -0.54
C PHE A 94 2.09 14.26 0.60
N GLY A 95 2.62 13.08 0.93
CA GLY A 95 2.18 12.28 2.07
C GLY A 95 3.24 12.24 3.17
N GLU A 96 2.79 12.20 4.43
CA GLU A 96 3.64 12.09 5.60
C GLU A 96 3.04 11.11 6.60
N TYR A 97 3.87 10.23 7.20
CA TYR A 97 3.51 9.43 8.37
C TYR A 97 4.25 9.93 9.60
N ARG A 98 3.54 10.03 10.73
CA ARG A 98 4.08 10.43 12.04
C ARG A 98 3.55 9.52 13.16
N PRO A 99 4.44 8.75 13.87
CA PRO A 99 5.88 8.57 13.64
C PRO A 99 6.18 7.93 12.29
N GLY A 100 7.43 8.03 11.83
CA GLY A 100 7.83 7.61 10.49
C GLY A 100 7.81 6.09 10.29
N LEU A 101 8.19 5.28 11.29
CA LEU A 101 8.40 3.83 11.18
C LEU A 101 9.13 3.45 9.87
N PRO A 102 10.35 3.97 9.63
CA PRO A 102 10.96 4.05 8.30
C PRO A 102 11.08 2.68 7.60
N GLU A 103 11.47 1.64 8.32
CA GLU A 103 11.62 0.30 7.75
C GLU A 103 10.28 -0.30 7.31
N MET A 104 9.24 -0.21 8.15
CA MET A 104 7.92 -0.78 7.85
C MET A 104 7.20 0.03 6.78
N SER A 105 7.24 1.36 6.87
CA SER A 105 6.61 2.26 5.89
C SER A 105 7.23 2.06 4.51
N ARG A 106 8.56 2.04 4.43
CA ARG A 106 9.27 1.80 3.18
C ARG A 106 8.98 0.41 2.63
N ARG A 107 9.08 -0.63 3.46
CA ARG A 107 8.80 -2.01 3.07
C ARG A 107 7.40 -2.15 2.51
N PHE A 108 6.38 -1.57 3.15
CA PHE A 108 5.00 -1.65 2.68
C PHE A 108 4.88 -1.14 1.24
N HIS A 109 5.36 0.08 0.97
CA HIS A 109 5.27 0.66 -0.36
C HIS A 109 6.09 -0.12 -1.40
N GLU A 110 7.34 -0.49 -1.08
CA GLU A 110 8.19 -1.24 -2.00
C GLU A 110 7.58 -2.59 -2.37
N VAL A 111 7.06 -3.34 -1.38
CA VAL A 111 6.43 -4.65 -1.61
C VAL A 111 5.14 -4.50 -2.38
N TYR A 112 4.26 -3.57 -2.00
CA TYR A 112 2.99 -3.34 -2.67
C TYR A 112 3.18 -3.06 -4.17
N PHE A 113 4.09 -2.15 -4.51
CA PHE A 113 4.40 -1.82 -5.91
C PHE A 113 5.14 -2.95 -6.64
N ALA A 114 6.02 -3.67 -5.96
CA ALA A 114 6.74 -4.79 -6.56
C ALA A 114 5.82 -5.99 -6.86
N LEU A 115 4.85 -6.29 -5.99
CA LEU A 115 3.86 -7.34 -6.22
C LEU A 115 2.98 -7.02 -7.44
N ALA A 116 2.58 -5.76 -7.61
CA ALA A 116 1.85 -5.33 -8.80
C ALA A 116 2.68 -5.52 -10.09
N ARG A 117 3.95 -5.13 -10.07
CA ARG A 117 4.86 -5.37 -11.22
C ARG A 117 5.09 -6.85 -11.51
N ALA A 118 5.04 -7.70 -10.49
CA ALA A 118 5.19 -9.16 -10.64
C ALA A 118 3.88 -9.86 -11.06
N GLY A 119 2.76 -9.14 -11.23
CA GLY A 119 1.46 -9.72 -11.55
C GLY A 119 0.83 -10.54 -10.41
N LEU A 120 1.22 -10.25 -9.16
CA LEU A 120 0.76 -10.95 -7.95
C LEU A 120 -0.34 -10.16 -7.21
N THR A 121 -1.05 -9.31 -7.92
CA THR A 121 -2.21 -8.54 -7.44
C THR A 121 -3.41 -8.74 -8.35
N ASP A 122 -4.59 -8.44 -7.84
CA ASP A 122 -5.79 -8.34 -8.66
C ASP A 122 -5.82 -7.00 -9.46
N GLU A 123 -6.90 -6.79 -10.22
CA GLU A 123 -7.13 -5.58 -11.02
C GLU A 123 -7.24 -4.26 -10.22
N LYS A 124 -7.44 -4.36 -8.89
CA LYS A 124 -7.45 -3.22 -7.96
C LYS A 124 -6.12 -3.04 -7.24
N GLY A 125 -5.11 -3.85 -7.59
CA GLY A 125 -3.79 -3.82 -6.97
C GLY A 125 -3.69 -4.55 -5.62
N MET A 126 -4.74 -5.30 -5.20
CA MET A 126 -4.68 -6.08 -3.96
C MET A 126 -3.87 -7.36 -4.17
N PRO A 127 -2.87 -7.63 -3.32
CA PRO A 127 -2.13 -8.87 -3.40
C PRO A 127 -3.01 -10.09 -3.12
N VAL A 128 -2.66 -11.24 -3.71
CA VAL A 128 -3.33 -12.50 -3.40
C VAL A 128 -3.22 -12.84 -1.92
N ILE A 129 -4.25 -13.47 -1.36
CA ILE A 129 -4.35 -13.72 0.09
C ILE A 129 -3.15 -14.46 0.68
N TRP A 130 -2.53 -15.35 -0.07
CA TRP A 130 -1.33 -16.08 0.35
C TRP A 130 -0.13 -15.17 0.53
N GLN A 131 0.02 -14.16 -0.35
CA GLN A 131 1.06 -13.15 -0.21
C GLN A 131 0.76 -12.18 0.93
N ILE A 132 -0.51 -11.81 1.13
CA ILE A 132 -0.94 -11.02 2.30
C ILE A 132 -0.56 -11.75 3.60
N ALA A 133 -0.76 -13.07 3.68
CA ALA A 133 -0.40 -13.86 4.85
C ALA A 133 1.11 -13.83 5.14
N MET A 134 1.93 -13.66 4.11
CA MET A 134 3.39 -13.55 4.27
C MET A 134 3.84 -12.14 4.64
N GLU A 135 3.24 -11.09 4.07
CA GLU A 135 3.68 -9.70 4.20
C GLU A 135 3.06 -8.96 5.41
N MET A 136 1.75 -9.10 5.60
CA MET A 136 1.03 -8.32 6.62
C MET A 136 1.64 -8.41 8.03
N PRO A 137 2.10 -9.57 8.53
CA PRO A 137 2.76 -9.63 9.84
C PRO A 137 4.05 -8.81 9.96
N LEU A 138 4.67 -8.44 8.84
CA LEU A 138 5.92 -7.67 8.79
C LEU A 138 5.67 -6.15 8.75
N VAL A 139 4.45 -5.73 8.44
CA VAL A 139 4.07 -4.32 8.27
C VAL A 139 2.84 -3.93 9.09
N SER A 140 2.34 -4.82 9.96
CA SER A 140 1.07 -4.63 10.68
C SER A 140 1.05 -3.47 11.67
N ASP A 141 2.20 -2.95 12.07
CA ASP A 141 2.26 -1.74 12.90
C ASP A 141 2.26 -0.46 12.06
N HIS A 142 2.56 -0.57 10.77
CA HIS A 142 2.38 0.50 9.81
C HIS A 142 0.94 0.52 9.26
N VAL A 143 0.44 -0.61 8.72
CA VAL A 143 -0.86 -0.65 8.05
C VAL A 143 -1.60 -1.96 8.32
N ARG A 144 -2.93 -1.88 8.40
CA ARG A 144 -3.86 -3.02 8.50
C ARG A 144 -5.08 -2.74 7.63
N LEU A 145 -5.73 -3.78 7.12
CA LEU A 145 -7.05 -3.61 6.53
C LEU A 145 -8.04 -3.13 7.61
N ALA A 146 -9.01 -2.31 7.23
CA ALA A 146 -10.00 -1.80 8.18
C ALA A 146 -10.96 -2.91 8.69
N SER A 147 -11.14 -3.96 7.91
CA SER A 147 -12.04 -5.08 8.24
C SER A 147 -11.47 -6.40 7.73
N PRO A 148 -11.72 -7.50 8.44
CA PRO A 148 -12.33 -7.65 9.78
C PRO A 148 -11.44 -7.05 10.90
N PRO A 149 -11.88 -7.02 12.17
CA PRO A 149 -11.06 -6.52 13.28
C PRO A 149 -9.71 -7.22 13.39
N TRP A 150 -8.66 -6.48 13.79
CA TRP A 150 -7.29 -6.99 13.78
C TRP A 150 -7.06 -8.33 14.47
N PRO A 151 -7.66 -8.67 15.64
CA PRO A 151 -7.50 -10.01 16.22
C PRO A 151 -7.95 -11.13 15.29
N VAL A 152 -9.04 -10.92 14.53
CA VAL A 152 -9.55 -11.88 13.55
C VAL A 152 -8.58 -11.98 12.36
N GLN A 153 -8.15 -10.85 11.80
CA GLN A 153 -7.14 -10.85 10.74
C GLN A 153 -5.89 -11.63 11.16
N ARG A 154 -5.36 -11.34 12.35
CA ARG A 154 -4.16 -12.00 12.90
C ARG A 154 -4.35 -13.52 13.02
N ALA A 155 -5.50 -13.98 13.51
CA ALA A 155 -5.80 -15.41 13.62
C ALA A 155 -5.87 -16.08 12.24
N VAL A 156 -6.56 -15.47 11.28
CA VAL A 156 -6.67 -15.97 9.90
C VAL A 156 -5.29 -16.02 9.24
N LEU A 157 -4.50 -14.95 9.32
CA LEU A 157 -3.17 -14.89 8.74
C LEU A 157 -2.22 -15.93 9.36
N ALA A 158 -2.32 -16.17 10.69
CA ALA A 158 -1.55 -17.20 11.38
C ALA A 158 -1.89 -18.62 10.88
N MET A 159 -3.15 -18.89 10.55
CA MET A 159 -3.57 -20.18 9.97
C MET A 159 -3.16 -20.31 8.50
N LEU A 160 -3.25 -19.23 7.71
CA LEU A 160 -2.92 -19.25 6.28
C LEU A 160 -1.40 -19.31 6.04
N ARG A 161 -0.60 -18.73 6.91
CA ARG A 161 0.86 -18.60 6.73
C ARG A 161 1.60 -19.95 6.53
N PRO A 162 1.37 -21.02 7.33
CA PRO A 162 2.02 -22.30 7.07
C PRO A 162 1.59 -22.91 5.73
N ILE A 163 0.30 -22.76 5.34
CA ILE A 163 -0.20 -23.25 4.05
C ILE A 163 0.46 -22.47 2.91
N ALA A 164 0.49 -21.15 3.00
CA ALA A 164 1.18 -20.30 2.02
C ALA A 164 2.65 -20.74 1.83
N ARG A 165 3.36 -21.03 2.93
CA ARG A 165 4.74 -21.53 2.88
C ARG A 165 4.86 -22.88 2.17
N LEU A 166 3.93 -23.81 2.41
CA LEU A 166 3.89 -25.11 1.70
C LEU A 166 3.62 -24.93 0.21
N MET A 167 2.78 -23.95 -0.17
CA MET A 167 2.53 -23.56 -1.55
C MET A 167 3.69 -22.79 -2.21
N GLY A 168 4.80 -22.55 -1.49
CA GLY A 168 5.97 -21.85 -2.01
C GLY A 168 6.01 -20.35 -1.81
N TYR A 169 4.95 -19.73 -1.24
CA TYR A 169 4.97 -18.29 -0.95
C TYR A 169 6.01 -17.95 0.11
N ARG A 170 6.68 -16.83 -0.07
CA ARG A 170 7.69 -16.29 0.85
C ARG A 170 7.47 -14.78 1.00
N PRO A 171 7.97 -14.16 2.08
CA PRO A 171 8.08 -12.70 2.13
C PRO A 171 8.84 -12.21 0.88
N PHE A 172 8.34 -11.14 0.29
CA PHE A 172 8.94 -10.59 -0.92
C PHE A 172 10.30 -9.96 -0.59
N ASP A 173 11.31 -10.29 -1.37
CA ASP A 173 12.67 -9.74 -1.21
C ASP A 173 12.80 -8.47 -2.06
N VAL A 174 12.63 -7.31 -1.43
CA VAL A 174 12.71 -5.99 -2.09
C VAL A 174 14.13 -5.63 -2.53
N GLY A 175 15.16 -6.29 -2.01
CA GLY A 175 16.56 -6.07 -2.39
C GLY A 175 16.98 -6.76 -3.68
N ARG A 176 16.17 -7.70 -4.20
CA ARG A 176 16.42 -8.37 -5.47
C ARG A 176 15.62 -7.69 -6.57
N SER A 177 16.32 -7.11 -7.54
CA SER A 177 15.71 -6.67 -8.79
C SER A 177 14.89 -7.81 -9.39
N VAL A 178 13.58 -7.57 -9.60
CA VAL A 178 12.69 -8.54 -10.23
C VAL A 178 13.08 -8.65 -11.69
N THR A 179 13.99 -9.56 -12.01
CA THR A 179 14.02 -10.13 -13.35
C THR A 179 12.81 -11.03 -13.44
N ALA A 180 11.97 -10.81 -14.45
CA ALA A 180 10.73 -11.54 -14.73
C ALA A 180 11.00 -13.01 -15.07
N ALA A 181 11.50 -13.78 -14.10
CA ALA A 181 11.67 -15.24 -14.21
C ALA A 181 11.69 -15.84 -12.82
N GLY A 182 10.56 -16.40 -12.43
CA GLY A 182 10.51 -17.36 -11.34
C GLY A 182 9.69 -16.93 -10.13
N VAL A 183 8.42 -17.17 -10.15
CA VAL A 183 7.64 -18.02 -9.26
C VAL A 183 6.28 -18.24 -9.90
N VAL A 184 6.16 -19.21 -10.76
CA VAL A 184 4.88 -19.88 -11.05
C VAL A 184 4.96 -21.24 -10.37
N PRO A 185 4.22 -21.52 -9.30
CA PRO A 185 4.04 -22.90 -8.87
C PRO A 185 3.07 -23.58 -9.85
N GLY A 186 3.56 -24.56 -10.57
CA GLY A 186 2.75 -25.62 -11.14
C GLY A 186 2.06 -25.37 -12.47
N SER A 187 2.81 -25.38 -13.57
CA SER A 187 2.32 -25.97 -14.80
C SER A 187 3.04 -27.31 -14.99
N SER A 188 2.42 -28.39 -14.52
CA SER A 188 2.80 -29.74 -14.95
C SER A 188 2.41 -29.87 -16.41
N SER A 189 3.39 -29.79 -17.30
CA SER A 189 3.26 -30.28 -18.66
C SER A 189 3.21 -31.81 -18.59
N SER A 190 2.03 -32.39 -18.79
CA SER A 190 1.88 -33.79 -19.17
C SER A 190 2.14 -33.91 -20.66
N SER A 191 3.21 -34.57 -21.02
CA SER A 191 3.44 -35.17 -22.33
C SER A 191 2.56 -36.38 -22.48
#